data_7537f88ab732ac5bb9a602627fa46994
#
_entry.id   7537f88ab732ac5bb9a602627fa46994
#
_cell.length_a   1.000
_cell.length_b   1.000
_cell.length_c   1.000
_cell.angle_alpha   90.00
_cell.angle_beta   90.00
_cell.angle_gamma   90.00
#
_symmetry.space_group_name_H-M   'P 1'
#
loop_
_entity.id
_entity.type
_entity.pdbx_description
1 polymer ?
#
loop_
_entity_poly.entity_id
_entity_poly.type
_entity_poly.pdbx_seq_one_letter_code
_entity_poly.pdbx_strand_id
1 'polypeptide(L)'
;MKDNIKIFDLDFNEFDLSPKVVSLGNFDGVHRGHQKLMKENIKISKEKNLTPSVLLFKENTKNILNGEKEYLTSLDDKIEILKNMGIKCFCLLEFSDKFKNLSPFEFIEKILYKKLNTKYVIVGDNYRFGKMAKGDSNTLKKYQGDFDYKVKVVDFEIDDGKIINSTDIRGMVREGKIEKANKDLGHPFKMQGKVVKGAQRGRLLNFPTANLKPSFKYVTAKSGVYFTRVNIDRDFYYALTDIGTNPTFENKEVKIETYIIDFSKNIYGKK
;
A
#
# COMPACT_ATOMS: atom_id res chain seq x y z
N MET A 1 -0.52 25.72 6.32
CA MET A 1 -0.15 24.98 7.53
C MET A 1 0.58 23.73 7.09
N LYS A 2 1.85 23.52 7.53
CA LYS A 2 2.55 22.26 7.24
C LYS A 2 1.77 21.13 7.92
N ASP A 3 1.22 20.21 7.13
CA ASP A 3 0.57 19.03 7.65
C ASP A 3 1.58 18.23 8.47
N ASN A 4 1.40 18.23 9.79
CA ASN A 4 2.31 17.58 10.72
C ASN A 4 2.02 16.07 10.67
N ILE A 5 2.62 15.38 9.70
CA ILE A 5 2.54 13.93 9.57
C ILE A 5 3.41 13.30 10.64
N LYS A 6 2.83 12.37 11.39
CA LYS A 6 3.53 11.58 12.40
C LYS A 6 3.69 10.15 11.92
N ILE A 7 4.89 9.61 12.03
CA ILE A 7 5.19 8.19 11.73
C ILE A 7 5.82 7.62 13.00
N PHE A 8 5.20 6.61 13.58
CA PHE A 8 5.67 5.95 14.78
C PHE A 8 6.00 4.49 14.51
N ASP A 9 7.17 4.08 14.94
CA ASP A 9 7.59 2.69 14.93
C ASP A 9 7.28 2.04 16.28
N LEU A 10 6.22 1.24 16.31
CA LEU A 10 5.74 0.62 17.54
C LEU A 10 6.68 -0.45 18.10
N ASP A 11 7.61 -0.96 17.29
CA ASP A 11 8.60 -1.95 17.73
C ASP A 11 9.68 -1.30 18.62
N PHE A 12 9.98 -0.02 18.38
CA PHE A 12 10.92 0.78 19.18
C PHE A 12 10.27 1.54 20.33
N ASN A 13 9.02 1.20 20.68
CA ASN A 13 8.23 1.89 21.71
C ASN A 13 8.03 3.41 21.46
N GLU A 14 8.18 3.83 20.23
CA GLU A 14 7.82 5.19 19.80
C GLU A 14 6.32 5.23 19.55
N PHE A 15 5.59 5.90 20.42
CA PHE A 15 4.14 6.08 20.24
C PHE A 15 3.67 7.36 20.92
N ASP A 16 2.63 7.91 20.33
CA ASP A 16 1.94 9.10 20.83
C ASP A 16 0.61 8.67 21.43
N LEU A 17 0.39 8.96 22.71
CA LEU A 17 -0.84 8.65 23.43
C LEU A 17 -2.01 9.59 23.12
N SER A 18 -1.89 10.50 22.13
CA SER A 18 -3.05 11.26 21.66
C SER A 18 -4.17 10.31 21.22
N PRO A 19 -5.44 10.59 21.53
CA PRO A 19 -6.54 9.70 21.18
C PRO A 19 -6.74 9.64 19.66
N LYS A 20 -6.98 8.43 19.13
CA LYS A 20 -6.95 8.13 17.69
C LYS A 20 -8.20 7.44 17.19
N VAL A 21 -8.51 7.68 15.91
CA VAL A 21 -9.30 6.77 15.07
C VAL A 21 -8.31 5.92 14.29
N VAL A 22 -8.34 4.62 14.43
CA VAL A 22 -7.37 3.71 13.80
C VAL A 22 -8.04 2.81 12.78
N SER A 23 -7.61 2.90 11.52
CA SER A 23 -7.98 1.92 10.49
C SER A 23 -7.04 0.74 10.50
N LEU A 24 -7.61 -0.48 10.43
CA LEU A 24 -6.87 -1.74 10.43
C LEU A 24 -7.07 -2.49 9.12
N GLY A 25 -5.97 -2.95 8.51
CA GLY A 25 -5.98 -3.69 7.25
C GLY A 25 -4.58 -3.80 6.62
N ASN A 26 -4.44 -4.59 5.57
CA ASN A 26 -3.19 -4.70 4.81
C ASN A 26 -2.99 -3.54 3.82
N PHE A 27 -4.07 -2.95 3.37
CA PHE A 27 -4.12 -1.80 2.47
C PHE A 27 -3.25 -1.93 1.21
N ASP A 28 -3.07 -3.15 0.69
CA ASP A 28 -2.35 -3.36 -0.56
C ASP A 28 -3.14 -2.75 -1.74
N GLY A 29 -2.49 -1.84 -2.47
CA GLY A 29 -3.10 -1.07 -3.54
C GLY A 29 -3.94 0.13 -3.08
N VAL A 30 -4.24 0.30 -1.80
CA VAL A 30 -5.14 1.36 -1.29
C VAL A 30 -6.36 1.59 -2.20
N HIS A 31 -6.94 0.51 -2.71
CA HIS A 31 -8.06 0.51 -3.66
C HIS A 31 -9.32 1.18 -3.11
N ARG A 32 -10.33 1.43 -3.96
CA ARG A 32 -11.57 2.15 -3.59
C ARG A 32 -12.22 1.63 -2.32
N GLY A 33 -12.23 0.31 -2.08
CA GLY A 33 -12.71 -0.27 -0.82
C GLY A 33 -11.88 0.19 0.39
N HIS A 34 -10.55 0.24 0.30
CA HIS A 34 -9.71 0.79 1.35
C HIS A 34 -9.91 2.30 1.54
N GLN A 35 -10.09 3.04 0.43
CA GLN A 35 -10.35 4.47 0.49
C GLN A 35 -11.67 4.79 1.20
N LYS A 36 -12.70 3.92 1.08
CA LYS A 36 -13.96 4.05 1.82
C LYS A 36 -13.73 3.97 3.34
N LEU A 37 -12.89 3.04 3.80
CA LEU A 37 -12.49 2.98 5.22
C LEU A 37 -11.79 4.26 5.67
N MET A 38 -10.89 4.80 4.85
CA MET A 38 -10.16 6.03 5.18
C MET A 38 -11.05 7.24 5.23
N LYS A 39 -12.03 7.36 4.32
CA LYS A 39 -13.03 8.43 4.35
C LYS A 39 -13.83 8.40 5.65
N GLU A 40 -14.25 7.23 6.11
CA GLU A 40 -14.96 7.08 7.38
C GLU A 40 -14.07 7.41 8.59
N ASN A 41 -12.81 6.97 8.57
CA ASN A 41 -11.81 7.34 9.58
C ASN A 41 -11.68 8.87 9.71
N ILE A 42 -11.45 9.56 8.59
CA ILE A 42 -11.26 11.01 8.56
C ILE A 42 -12.54 11.74 9.02
N LYS A 43 -13.70 11.25 8.60
CA LYS A 43 -15.00 11.79 9.03
C LYS A 43 -15.16 11.73 10.55
N ILE A 44 -15.02 10.54 11.15
CA ILE A 44 -15.12 10.35 12.59
C ILE A 44 -14.04 11.15 13.33
N SER A 45 -12.83 11.19 12.80
CA SER A 45 -11.73 11.96 13.39
C SER A 45 -12.05 13.45 13.50
N LYS A 46 -12.67 14.03 12.46
CA LYS A 46 -13.10 15.44 12.47
C LYS A 46 -14.24 15.67 13.46
N GLU A 47 -15.27 14.79 13.44
CA GLU A 47 -16.44 14.93 14.30
C GLU A 47 -16.12 14.79 15.80
N LYS A 48 -15.12 13.99 16.14
CA LYS A 48 -14.73 13.67 17.52
C LYS A 48 -13.45 14.35 17.99
N ASN A 49 -12.84 15.20 17.16
CA ASN A 49 -11.56 15.84 17.40
C ASN A 49 -10.44 14.84 17.77
N LEU A 50 -10.35 13.75 16.99
CA LEU A 50 -9.39 12.67 17.16
C LEU A 50 -8.35 12.68 16.03
N THR A 51 -7.21 12.02 16.22
CA THR A 51 -6.17 11.91 15.19
C THR A 51 -6.50 10.81 14.19
N PRO A 52 -6.67 11.11 12.88
CA PRO A 52 -6.88 10.09 11.85
C PRO A 52 -5.61 9.28 11.65
N SER A 53 -5.67 7.99 11.95
CA SER A 53 -4.52 7.11 12.04
C SER A 53 -4.72 5.79 11.30
N VAL A 54 -3.62 5.17 10.90
CA VAL A 54 -3.63 3.84 10.29
C VAL A 54 -2.52 2.98 10.90
N LEU A 55 -2.81 1.70 11.13
CA LEU A 55 -1.81 0.69 11.48
C LEU A 55 -1.35 0.01 10.20
N LEU A 56 -0.05 0.09 9.89
CA LEU A 56 0.58 -0.54 8.73
C LEU A 56 1.67 -1.50 9.18
N PHE A 57 1.80 -2.61 8.47
CA PHE A 57 2.94 -3.49 8.64
C PHE A 57 4.12 -3.01 7.78
N LYS A 58 5.33 -3.01 8.36
CA LYS A 58 6.59 -2.66 7.65
C LYS A 58 6.81 -3.57 6.46
N GLU A 59 6.57 -4.87 6.66
CA GLU A 59 6.56 -5.87 5.61
C GLU A 59 5.13 -6.37 5.39
N ASN A 60 4.88 -6.88 4.19
CA ASN A 60 3.54 -7.38 3.93
C ASN A 60 3.33 -8.74 4.61
N THR A 61 2.32 -8.80 5.48
CA THR A 61 2.00 -9.98 6.31
C THR A 61 1.83 -11.28 5.52
N LYS A 62 1.35 -11.18 4.27
CA LYS A 62 1.16 -12.35 3.39
C LYS A 62 2.47 -12.94 2.87
N ASN A 63 3.57 -12.18 2.80
CA ASN A 63 4.89 -12.71 2.44
C ASN A 63 5.41 -13.65 3.51
N ILE A 64 5.27 -13.21 4.76
CA ILE A 64 5.77 -13.96 5.91
C ILE A 64 5.00 -15.28 6.09
N LEU A 65 3.69 -15.30 5.73
CA LEU A 65 2.83 -16.48 5.91
C LEU A 65 2.85 -17.46 4.73
N ASN A 66 3.03 -16.99 3.49
CA ASN A 66 2.78 -17.78 2.28
C ASN A 66 3.90 -17.70 1.23
N GLY A 67 5.11 -17.22 1.60
CA GLY A 67 6.22 -17.05 0.68
C GLY A 67 6.13 -15.79 -0.19
N GLU A 68 7.08 -15.64 -1.11
CA GLU A 68 7.22 -14.44 -1.94
C GLU A 68 6.01 -14.14 -2.80
N LYS A 69 5.33 -13.03 -2.50
CA LYS A 69 4.20 -12.51 -3.30
C LYS A 69 4.55 -11.13 -3.87
N GLU A 70 3.97 -10.86 -5.02
CA GLU A 70 4.00 -9.54 -5.63
C GLU A 70 2.86 -8.68 -5.08
N TYR A 71 3.07 -7.37 -5.00
CA TYR A 71 2.15 -6.41 -4.40
C TYR A 71 1.84 -5.25 -5.33
N LEU A 72 0.72 -4.58 -5.06
CA LEU A 72 0.31 -3.37 -5.79
C LEU A 72 1.04 -2.13 -5.31
N THR A 73 1.40 -2.08 -4.01
CA THR A 73 1.98 -0.89 -3.38
C THR A 73 3.06 -1.26 -2.37
N SER A 74 4.16 -0.51 -2.36
CA SER A 74 5.14 -0.51 -1.27
C SER A 74 4.60 0.19 -0.02
N LEU A 75 5.34 0.15 1.09
CA LEU A 75 4.98 0.91 2.30
C LEU A 75 4.99 2.42 2.02
N ASP A 76 6.03 2.92 1.31
CA ASP A 76 6.14 4.33 0.94
C ASP A 76 4.95 4.78 0.08
N ASP A 77 4.53 3.95 -0.91
CA ASP A 77 3.35 4.24 -1.73
C ASP A 77 2.07 4.34 -0.90
N LYS A 78 1.88 3.40 0.05
CA LYS A 78 0.72 3.44 0.95
C LYS A 78 0.69 4.72 1.77
N ILE A 79 1.83 5.08 2.37
CA ILE A 79 1.96 6.30 3.18
C ILE A 79 1.64 7.52 2.32
N GLU A 80 2.20 7.62 1.11
CA GLU A 80 1.95 8.73 0.21
C GLU A 80 0.47 8.88 -0.15
N ILE A 81 -0.17 7.79 -0.58
CA ILE A 81 -1.59 7.80 -0.97
C ILE A 81 -2.48 8.16 0.23
N LEU A 82 -2.26 7.53 1.38
CA LEU A 82 -3.07 7.74 2.58
C LEU A 82 -2.87 9.14 3.18
N LYS A 83 -1.65 9.67 3.14
CA LYS A 83 -1.35 11.06 3.50
C LYS A 83 -2.15 12.03 2.64
N ASN A 84 -2.16 11.84 1.32
CA ASN A 84 -2.89 12.69 0.38
C ASN A 84 -4.41 12.62 0.61
N MET A 85 -4.92 11.53 1.19
CA MET A 85 -6.32 11.42 1.62
C MET A 85 -6.63 12.16 2.92
N GLY A 86 -5.62 12.48 3.74
CA GLY A 86 -5.78 13.21 5.00
C GLY A 86 -5.50 12.38 6.27
N ILE A 87 -4.92 11.19 6.15
CA ILE A 87 -4.37 10.45 7.30
C ILE A 87 -3.16 11.21 7.83
N LYS A 88 -3.09 11.40 9.15
CA LYS A 88 -2.05 12.20 9.80
C LYS A 88 -1.09 11.38 10.66
N CYS A 89 -1.47 10.18 11.06
CA CYS A 89 -0.64 9.33 11.90
C CYS A 89 -0.53 7.92 11.31
N PHE A 90 0.71 7.49 11.09
CA PHE A 90 1.07 6.17 10.57
C PHE A 90 1.78 5.38 11.67
N CYS A 91 1.12 4.34 12.16
CA CYS A 91 1.67 3.46 13.17
C CYS A 91 2.26 2.23 12.47
N LEU A 92 3.57 2.10 12.46
CA LEU A 92 4.28 1.01 11.81
C LEU A 92 4.56 -0.12 12.79
N LEU A 93 4.39 -1.36 12.35
CA LEU A 93 4.61 -2.55 13.16
C LEU A 93 5.23 -3.67 12.31
N GLU A 94 6.20 -4.36 12.88
CA GLU A 94 6.74 -5.58 12.26
C GLU A 94 5.79 -6.77 12.50
N PHE A 95 5.58 -7.56 11.47
CA PHE A 95 4.82 -8.82 11.58
C PHE A 95 5.72 -9.95 12.10
N SER A 96 6.35 -9.72 13.26
CA SER A 96 7.26 -10.65 13.93
C SER A 96 6.55 -11.88 14.49
N ASP A 97 7.31 -12.91 14.85
CA ASP A 97 6.76 -14.12 15.50
C ASP A 97 6.08 -13.80 16.82
N LYS A 98 6.61 -12.82 17.57
CA LYS A 98 5.97 -12.31 18.79
C LYS A 98 4.59 -11.71 18.50
N PHE A 99 4.48 -10.91 17.44
CA PHE A 99 3.22 -10.30 17.05
C PHE A 99 2.22 -11.34 16.51
N LYS A 100 2.65 -12.29 15.66
CA LYS A 100 1.80 -13.36 15.10
C LYS A 100 1.15 -14.23 16.18
N ASN A 101 1.81 -14.38 17.32
CA ASN A 101 1.34 -15.20 18.42
C ASN A 101 0.43 -14.46 19.40
N LEU A 102 0.20 -13.16 19.25
CA LEU A 102 -0.77 -12.43 20.07
C LEU A 102 -2.17 -13.00 19.87
N SER A 103 -2.83 -13.34 20.96
CA SER A 103 -4.27 -13.62 20.94
C SER A 103 -5.04 -12.37 20.50
N PRO A 104 -6.30 -12.51 20.03
CA PRO A 104 -7.13 -11.33 19.72
C PRO A 104 -7.25 -10.37 20.90
N PHE A 105 -7.40 -10.88 22.14
CA PHE A 105 -7.44 -10.06 23.34
C PHE A 105 -6.14 -9.29 23.56
N GLU A 106 -4.99 -9.97 23.47
CA GLU A 106 -3.68 -9.32 23.64
C GLU A 106 -3.40 -8.26 22.57
N PHE A 107 -3.84 -8.47 21.33
CA PHE A 107 -3.74 -7.45 20.29
C PHE A 107 -4.54 -6.19 20.68
N ILE A 108 -5.77 -6.36 21.15
CA ILE A 108 -6.62 -5.24 21.58
C ILE A 108 -5.97 -4.53 22.77
N GLU A 109 -5.59 -5.27 23.81
CA GLU A 109 -5.03 -4.70 25.02
C GLU A 109 -3.68 -4.02 24.76
N LYS A 110 -2.72 -4.75 24.14
CA LYS A 110 -1.32 -4.30 24.05
C LYS A 110 -1.13 -3.27 22.94
N ILE A 111 -1.83 -3.42 21.81
CA ILE A 111 -1.64 -2.56 20.64
C ILE A 111 -2.69 -1.45 20.59
N LEU A 112 -3.98 -1.79 20.50
CA LEU A 112 -5.02 -0.79 20.30
C LEU A 112 -5.18 0.12 21.53
N TYR A 113 -5.21 -0.46 22.73
CA TYR A 113 -5.41 0.28 23.97
C TYR A 113 -4.13 0.92 24.47
N LYS A 114 -3.11 0.11 24.85
CA LYS A 114 -1.91 0.61 25.54
C LYS A 114 -0.99 1.43 24.65
N LYS A 115 -0.74 1.01 23.40
CA LYS A 115 0.20 1.72 22.50
C LYS A 115 -0.49 2.82 21.69
N LEU A 116 -1.70 2.59 21.20
CA LEU A 116 -2.34 3.51 20.27
C LEU A 116 -3.36 4.45 20.91
N ASN A 117 -3.79 4.21 22.14
CA ASN A 117 -4.90 4.94 22.78
C ASN A 117 -6.10 5.11 21.80
N THR A 118 -6.51 3.99 21.23
CA THR A 118 -7.55 3.96 20.19
C THR A 118 -8.91 4.28 20.81
N LYS A 119 -9.64 5.24 20.23
CA LYS A 119 -11.03 5.56 20.60
C LYS A 119 -12.04 5.06 19.57
N TYR A 120 -11.61 4.89 18.32
CA TYR A 120 -12.41 4.26 17.26
C TYR A 120 -11.55 3.33 16.44
N VAL A 121 -12.06 2.13 16.17
CA VAL A 121 -11.47 1.15 15.27
C VAL A 121 -12.31 1.09 13.99
N ILE A 122 -11.69 1.27 12.83
CA ILE A 122 -12.34 1.17 11.52
C ILE A 122 -11.81 -0.06 10.81
N VAL A 123 -12.70 -0.98 10.45
CA VAL A 123 -12.37 -2.23 9.76
C VAL A 123 -13.36 -2.53 8.63
N GLY A 124 -12.91 -3.28 7.63
CA GLY A 124 -13.80 -3.93 6.68
C GLY A 124 -14.50 -5.14 7.31
N ASP A 125 -15.61 -5.56 6.74
CA ASP A 125 -16.40 -6.68 7.25
C ASP A 125 -15.62 -8.01 7.33
N ASN A 126 -14.70 -8.24 6.40
CA ASN A 126 -13.87 -9.46 6.36
C ASN A 126 -12.56 -9.36 7.14
N TYR A 127 -12.37 -8.34 7.98
CA TYR A 127 -11.13 -8.16 8.73
C TYR A 127 -10.90 -9.31 9.71
N ARG A 128 -9.65 -9.82 9.72
CA ARG A 128 -9.19 -10.86 10.64
C ARG A 128 -7.88 -10.45 11.29
N PHE A 129 -7.70 -10.83 12.57
CA PHE A 129 -6.50 -10.49 13.34
C PHE A 129 -6.20 -11.50 14.45
N GLY A 130 -5.04 -11.30 15.10
CA GLY A 130 -4.60 -12.17 16.17
C GLY A 130 -4.12 -13.54 15.68
N LYS A 131 -3.68 -14.36 16.63
CA LYS A 131 -3.12 -15.69 16.34
C LYS A 131 -4.08 -16.54 15.52
N MET A 132 -3.60 -17.07 14.38
CA MET A 132 -4.35 -17.89 13.43
C MET A 132 -5.61 -17.19 12.88
N ALA A 133 -5.61 -15.85 12.82
CA ALA A 133 -6.75 -15.06 12.34
C ALA A 133 -8.08 -15.32 13.10
N LYS A 134 -8.00 -15.65 14.39
CA LYS A 134 -9.17 -15.99 15.22
C LYS A 134 -10.03 -14.79 15.61
N GLY A 135 -9.46 -13.56 15.57
CA GLY A 135 -10.19 -12.33 15.83
C GLY A 135 -10.88 -11.80 14.56
N ASP A 136 -12.04 -11.18 14.74
CA ASP A 136 -12.85 -10.56 13.70
C ASP A 136 -13.52 -9.27 14.20
N SER A 137 -14.39 -8.67 13.39
CA SER A 137 -15.14 -7.47 13.77
C SER A 137 -16.04 -7.67 15.00
N ASN A 138 -16.60 -8.88 15.19
CA ASN A 138 -17.42 -9.21 16.38
C ASN A 138 -16.54 -9.31 17.63
N THR A 139 -15.34 -9.88 17.51
CA THR A 139 -14.36 -9.90 18.59
C THR A 139 -13.99 -8.48 19.03
N LEU A 140 -13.76 -7.56 18.09
CA LEU A 140 -13.52 -6.14 18.42
C LEU A 140 -14.72 -5.54 19.16
N LYS A 141 -15.96 -5.77 18.66
CA LYS A 141 -17.18 -5.26 19.31
C LYS A 141 -17.38 -5.82 20.73
N LYS A 142 -17.02 -7.08 20.96
CA LYS A 142 -17.15 -7.71 22.29
C LYS A 142 -16.35 -6.96 23.34
N TYR A 143 -15.13 -6.52 23.02
CA TYR A 143 -14.21 -5.86 23.98
C TYR A 143 -14.27 -4.34 23.96
N GLN A 144 -15.17 -3.72 23.18
CA GLN A 144 -15.21 -2.26 23.03
C GLN A 144 -15.53 -1.53 24.36
N GLY A 145 -16.33 -2.13 25.25
CA GLY A 145 -16.64 -1.58 26.57
C GLY A 145 -15.45 -1.66 27.53
N ASP A 146 -14.71 -2.77 27.51
CA ASP A 146 -13.60 -3.03 28.44
C ASP A 146 -12.41 -2.08 28.20
N PHE A 147 -12.23 -1.62 26.97
CA PHE A 147 -11.08 -0.79 26.55
C PHE A 147 -11.47 0.61 26.06
N ASP A 148 -12.69 1.06 26.30
CA ASP A 148 -13.20 2.41 25.97
C ASP A 148 -12.93 2.84 24.52
N TYR A 149 -13.26 1.96 23.56
CA TYR A 149 -13.25 2.29 22.14
C TYR A 149 -14.57 1.89 21.47
N LYS A 150 -14.83 2.39 20.27
CA LYS A 150 -15.97 2.01 19.44
C LYS A 150 -15.50 1.37 18.14
N VAL A 151 -16.30 0.47 17.59
CA VAL A 151 -16.01 -0.21 16.33
C VAL A 151 -16.96 0.27 15.23
N LYS A 152 -16.40 0.70 14.11
CA LYS A 152 -17.12 0.96 12.87
C LYS A 152 -16.70 -0.07 11.84
N VAL A 153 -17.63 -0.92 11.43
CA VAL A 153 -17.46 -1.82 10.29
C VAL A 153 -17.91 -1.10 9.04
N VAL A 154 -17.13 -1.17 7.98
CA VAL A 154 -17.41 -0.55 6.68
C VAL A 154 -17.66 -1.64 5.66
N ASP A 155 -18.80 -1.55 4.99
CA ASP A 155 -19.21 -2.49 3.96
C ASP A 155 -18.26 -2.46 2.74
N PHE A 156 -18.23 -3.56 2.01
CA PHE A 156 -17.46 -3.68 0.79
C PHE A 156 -17.81 -2.60 -0.24
N GLU A 157 -16.82 -2.23 -1.01
CA GLU A 157 -17.02 -1.45 -2.23
C GLU A 157 -17.24 -2.42 -3.38
N ILE A 158 -18.30 -2.17 -4.16
CA ILE A 158 -18.73 -3.02 -5.27
C ILE A 158 -18.65 -2.22 -6.56
N ASP A 159 -18.09 -2.82 -7.61
CA ASP A 159 -18.11 -2.30 -8.98
C ASP A 159 -18.58 -3.41 -9.93
N ASP A 160 -19.52 -3.12 -10.80
CA ASP A 160 -20.13 -4.09 -11.72
C ASP A 160 -20.57 -5.41 -11.03
N GLY A 161 -21.16 -5.33 -9.84
CA GLY A 161 -21.64 -6.47 -9.06
C GLY A 161 -20.56 -7.30 -8.38
N LYS A 162 -19.29 -6.90 -8.43
CA LYS A 162 -18.15 -7.60 -7.82
C LYS A 162 -17.51 -6.76 -6.72
N ILE A 163 -17.12 -7.43 -5.64
CA ILE A 163 -16.37 -6.80 -4.56
C ILE A 163 -14.96 -6.43 -5.06
N ILE A 164 -14.58 -5.17 -4.90
CA ILE A 164 -13.23 -4.70 -5.21
C ILE A 164 -12.26 -5.25 -4.16
N ASN A 165 -11.23 -5.96 -4.62
CA ASN A 165 -10.19 -6.52 -3.74
C ASN A 165 -8.81 -6.54 -4.41
N SER A 166 -7.75 -6.55 -3.59
CA SER A 166 -6.37 -6.51 -4.07
C SER A 166 -5.97 -7.72 -4.93
N THR A 167 -6.60 -8.88 -4.74
CA THR A 167 -6.27 -10.11 -5.50
C THR A 167 -6.72 -9.99 -6.95
N ASP A 168 -7.94 -9.53 -7.18
CA ASP A 168 -8.47 -9.35 -8.52
C ASP A 168 -7.73 -8.22 -9.24
N ILE A 169 -7.40 -7.13 -8.54
CA ILE A 169 -6.62 -6.03 -9.12
C ILE A 169 -5.22 -6.52 -9.56
N ARG A 170 -4.52 -7.34 -8.75
CA ARG A 170 -3.26 -7.96 -9.19
C ARG A 170 -3.43 -8.83 -10.41
N GLY A 171 -4.53 -9.57 -10.50
CA GLY A 171 -4.90 -10.34 -11.70
C GLY A 171 -5.04 -9.45 -12.93
N MET A 172 -5.79 -8.34 -12.82
CA MET A 172 -5.96 -7.38 -13.91
C MET A 172 -4.62 -6.80 -14.40
N VAL A 173 -3.71 -6.45 -13.46
CA VAL A 173 -2.37 -5.95 -13.82
C VAL A 173 -1.58 -7.02 -14.60
N ARG A 174 -1.56 -8.27 -14.13
CA ARG A 174 -0.88 -9.38 -14.83
C ARG A 174 -1.46 -9.68 -16.21
N GLU A 175 -2.74 -9.41 -16.40
CA GLU A 175 -3.42 -9.56 -17.70
C GLU A 175 -3.24 -8.34 -18.62
N GLY A 176 -2.62 -7.25 -18.14
CA GLY A 176 -2.44 -6.00 -18.89
C GLY A 176 -3.70 -5.12 -18.95
N LYS A 177 -4.72 -5.43 -18.14
CA LYS A 177 -5.98 -4.64 -18.04
C LYS A 177 -5.79 -3.44 -17.10
N ILE A 178 -4.84 -2.56 -17.45
CA ILE A 178 -4.36 -1.49 -16.56
C ILE A 178 -5.44 -0.44 -16.29
N GLU A 179 -6.23 -0.05 -17.30
CA GLU A 179 -7.32 0.91 -17.12
C GLU A 179 -8.36 0.40 -16.12
N LYS A 180 -8.72 -0.89 -16.19
CA LYS A 180 -9.65 -1.50 -15.23
C LYS A 180 -9.04 -1.58 -13.83
N ALA A 181 -7.77 -1.96 -13.72
CA ALA A 181 -7.04 -1.96 -12.46
C ALA A 181 -7.01 -0.55 -11.85
N ASN A 182 -6.75 0.48 -12.64
CA ASN A 182 -6.74 1.88 -12.20
C ASN A 182 -8.13 2.35 -11.76
N LYS A 183 -9.21 1.93 -12.44
CA LYS A 183 -10.59 2.21 -12.03
C LYS A 183 -10.86 1.66 -10.61
N ASP A 184 -10.50 0.40 -10.36
CA ASP A 184 -10.72 -0.25 -9.07
C ASP A 184 -9.77 0.27 -7.97
N LEU A 185 -8.54 0.62 -8.34
CA LEU A 185 -7.61 1.31 -7.44
C LEU A 185 -8.10 2.71 -7.06
N GLY A 186 -8.78 3.43 -7.97
CA GLY A 186 -9.13 4.85 -7.80
C GLY A 186 -7.94 5.80 -7.94
N HIS A 187 -6.82 5.29 -8.43
CA HIS A 187 -5.59 6.01 -8.79
C HIS A 187 -4.76 5.18 -9.78
N PRO A 188 -3.80 5.78 -10.52
CA PRO A 188 -2.93 5.03 -11.41
C PRO A 188 -2.09 3.98 -10.65
N PHE A 189 -1.98 2.78 -11.22
CA PHE A 189 -0.98 1.81 -10.81
C PHE A 189 0.41 2.38 -11.09
N LYS A 190 1.31 2.32 -10.12
CA LYS A 190 2.68 2.82 -10.28
C LYS A 190 3.72 1.84 -9.75
N MET A 191 4.91 1.94 -10.31
CA MET A 191 6.11 1.25 -9.84
C MET A 191 7.19 2.28 -9.60
N GLN A 192 7.96 2.10 -8.52
CA GLN A 192 9.11 2.95 -8.19
C GLN A 192 10.38 2.12 -8.25
N GLY A 193 11.46 2.73 -8.69
CA GLY A 193 12.74 2.04 -8.75
C GLY A 193 13.87 2.99 -9.08
N LYS A 194 15.08 2.42 -9.18
CA LYS A 194 16.29 3.15 -9.54
C LYS A 194 16.58 3.00 -11.02
N VAL A 195 16.94 4.09 -11.67
CA VAL A 195 17.40 4.03 -13.07
C VAL A 195 18.81 3.44 -13.11
N VAL A 196 18.96 2.32 -13.82
CA VAL A 196 20.21 1.59 -13.97
C VAL A 196 20.71 1.61 -15.41
N LYS A 197 21.98 1.31 -15.61
CA LYS A 197 22.54 1.14 -16.95
C LYS A 197 22.01 -0.15 -17.56
N GLY A 198 21.38 -0.07 -18.73
CA GLY A 198 20.99 -1.21 -19.55
C GLY A 198 21.98 -1.48 -20.69
N ALA A 199 21.58 -2.28 -21.67
CA ALA A 199 22.41 -2.64 -22.83
C ALA A 199 22.65 -1.45 -23.79
N GLN A 200 22.06 -0.29 -23.57
CA GLN A 200 22.23 0.97 -24.31
C GLN A 200 21.92 0.89 -25.84
N ARG A 201 21.26 -0.16 -26.32
CA ARG A 201 20.94 -0.36 -27.74
C ARG A 201 20.06 0.74 -28.30
N GLY A 202 19.10 1.27 -27.52
CA GLY A 202 18.23 2.36 -27.94
C GLY A 202 18.99 3.66 -28.23
N ARG A 203 20.16 3.89 -27.61
CA ARG A 203 20.98 5.07 -27.86
C ARG A 203 21.55 5.10 -29.29
N LEU A 204 21.85 3.94 -29.84
CA LEU A 204 22.32 3.79 -31.22
C LEU A 204 21.20 4.07 -32.24
N LEU A 205 19.95 3.97 -31.83
CA LEU A 205 18.77 4.17 -32.65
C LEU A 205 18.10 5.54 -32.42
N ASN A 206 18.76 6.46 -31.73
CA ASN A 206 18.21 7.75 -31.30
C ASN A 206 16.95 7.67 -30.40
N PHE A 207 16.73 6.52 -29.74
CA PHE A 207 15.66 6.31 -28.76
C PHE A 207 16.26 5.89 -27.40
N PRO A 208 16.92 6.81 -26.65
CA PRO A 208 17.53 6.45 -25.38
C PRO A 208 16.45 6.03 -24.37
N THR A 209 16.57 4.82 -23.85
CA THR A 209 15.64 4.30 -22.83
C THR A 209 16.29 4.30 -21.44
N ALA A 210 15.49 4.61 -20.43
CA ALA A 210 15.82 4.44 -19.03
C ALA A 210 15.42 3.01 -18.59
N ASN A 211 16.36 2.26 -18.01
CA ASN A 211 16.08 0.95 -17.46
C ASN A 211 15.73 1.10 -15.98
N LEU A 212 14.51 0.76 -15.58
CA LEU A 212 14.06 0.82 -14.22
C LEU A 212 14.31 -0.51 -13.51
N LYS A 213 15.09 -0.47 -12.42
CA LYS A 213 15.19 -1.57 -11.46
C LYS A 213 14.23 -1.29 -10.30
N PRO A 214 13.09 -2.00 -10.20
CA PRO A 214 12.12 -1.79 -9.13
C PRO A 214 12.77 -1.89 -7.74
N SER A 215 12.41 -0.97 -6.84
CA SER A 215 12.90 -0.97 -5.45
C SER A 215 12.07 -1.86 -4.52
N PHE A 216 11.00 -2.44 -5.06
CA PHE A 216 10.05 -3.26 -4.33
C PHE A 216 9.49 -4.35 -5.25
N LYS A 217 8.99 -5.46 -4.70
CA LYS A 217 8.41 -6.56 -5.48
C LYS A 217 6.98 -6.24 -5.90
N TYR A 218 6.85 -5.34 -6.86
CA TYR A 218 5.54 -5.00 -7.45
C TYR A 218 5.01 -6.14 -8.31
N VAL A 219 3.68 -6.25 -8.40
CA VAL A 219 3.05 -7.07 -9.43
C VAL A 219 3.46 -6.58 -10.80
N THR A 220 3.92 -7.50 -11.64
CA THR A 220 4.38 -7.19 -12.98
C THR A 220 3.22 -7.18 -13.95
N ALA A 221 3.10 -6.12 -14.75
CA ALA A 221 2.11 -6.05 -15.82
C ALA A 221 2.48 -7.04 -16.95
N LYS A 222 1.49 -7.45 -17.73
CA LYS A 222 1.71 -8.29 -18.94
C LYS A 222 2.77 -7.66 -19.82
N SER A 223 3.63 -8.48 -20.43
CA SER A 223 4.62 -8.00 -21.40
C SER A 223 3.95 -7.21 -22.53
N GLY A 224 4.53 -6.06 -22.87
CA GLY A 224 4.01 -5.14 -23.88
C GLY A 224 4.47 -3.71 -23.65
N VAL A 225 4.05 -2.83 -24.56
CA VAL A 225 4.36 -1.40 -24.52
C VAL A 225 3.17 -0.63 -23.95
N TYR A 226 3.44 0.21 -22.97
CA TYR A 226 2.44 1.01 -22.25
C TYR A 226 2.72 2.49 -22.42
N PHE A 227 1.68 3.28 -22.67
CA PHE A 227 1.77 4.72 -22.53
C PHE A 227 1.73 5.07 -21.03
N THR A 228 2.77 5.72 -20.56
CA THR A 228 2.98 5.93 -19.11
C THR A 228 3.28 7.39 -18.80
N ARG A 229 3.18 7.72 -17.53
CA ARG A 229 3.64 8.99 -16.97
C ARG A 229 4.78 8.71 -16.00
N VAL A 230 5.92 9.35 -16.21
CA VAL A 230 7.12 9.22 -15.38
C VAL A 230 7.27 10.46 -14.52
N ASN A 231 7.55 10.27 -13.24
CA ASN A 231 7.87 11.36 -12.31
C ASN A 231 9.38 11.34 -12.03
N ILE A 232 10.05 12.46 -12.29
CA ILE A 232 11.48 12.66 -12.01
C ILE A 232 11.63 13.99 -11.29
N ASP A 233 12.15 13.99 -10.06
CA ASP A 233 12.41 15.19 -9.26
C ASP A 233 11.19 16.16 -9.12
N ARG A 234 9.97 15.66 -9.09
CA ARG A 234 8.67 16.36 -9.04
C ARG A 234 8.09 16.78 -10.39
N ASP A 235 8.84 16.66 -11.48
CA ASP A 235 8.33 16.91 -12.83
C ASP A 235 7.72 15.65 -13.43
N PHE A 236 6.67 15.80 -14.23
CA PHE A 236 6.00 14.70 -14.92
C PHE A 236 6.30 14.76 -16.43
N TYR A 237 6.61 13.60 -16.99
CA TYR A 237 6.87 13.41 -18.41
C TYR A 237 6.01 12.28 -18.96
N TYR A 238 5.60 12.37 -20.20
CA TYR A 238 4.98 11.25 -20.89
C TYR A 238 6.06 10.31 -21.44
N ALA A 239 5.75 9.03 -21.49
CA ALA A 239 6.71 8.03 -21.88
C ALA A 239 6.05 6.79 -22.51
N LEU A 240 6.84 6.02 -23.23
CA LEU A 240 6.51 4.66 -23.67
C LEU A 240 7.36 3.70 -22.86
N THR A 241 6.70 2.83 -22.09
CA THR A 241 7.38 1.84 -21.23
C THR A 241 7.16 0.45 -21.78
N ASP A 242 8.25 -0.23 -22.15
CA ASP A 242 8.26 -1.63 -22.52
C ASP A 242 8.51 -2.49 -21.28
N ILE A 243 7.59 -3.43 -21.03
CA ILE A 243 7.70 -4.44 -19.99
C ILE A 243 7.90 -5.79 -20.69
N GLY A 244 9.05 -6.40 -20.47
CA GLY A 244 9.40 -7.68 -21.05
C GLY A 244 10.08 -8.61 -20.08
N THR A 245 10.27 -9.86 -20.48
CA THR A 245 11.08 -10.84 -19.75
C THR A 245 12.26 -11.23 -20.61
N ASN A 246 13.47 -11.21 -20.05
CA ASN A 246 14.62 -11.75 -20.74
C ASN A 246 14.60 -13.29 -20.64
N PRO A 247 14.55 -14.02 -21.78
CA PRO A 247 14.51 -15.50 -21.75
C PRO A 247 15.84 -16.17 -21.46
N THR A 248 16.90 -15.42 -21.16
CA THR A 248 18.25 -15.97 -20.93
C THR A 248 18.44 -16.40 -19.47
N PHE A 249 18.59 -17.74 -19.29
CA PHE A 249 19.04 -18.44 -18.07
C PHE A 249 18.13 -18.32 -16.83
N GLU A 250 17.53 -19.43 -16.45
CA GLU A 250 16.88 -19.85 -15.19
C GLU A 250 16.11 -18.83 -14.33
N ASN A 251 16.38 -17.53 -14.43
CA ASN A 251 15.63 -16.46 -13.78
C ASN A 251 15.01 -15.53 -14.83
N LYS A 252 13.69 -15.57 -14.97
CA LYS A 252 12.92 -14.61 -15.78
C LYS A 252 12.98 -13.22 -15.14
N GLU A 253 14.10 -12.52 -15.30
CA GLU A 253 14.22 -11.15 -14.80
C GLU A 253 13.34 -10.23 -15.64
N VAL A 254 12.43 -9.52 -14.96
CA VAL A 254 11.56 -8.54 -15.60
C VAL A 254 12.38 -7.33 -15.99
N LYS A 255 12.30 -6.95 -17.27
CA LYS A 255 12.95 -5.78 -17.84
C LYS A 255 11.91 -4.69 -18.03
N ILE A 256 12.19 -3.50 -17.52
CA ILE A 256 11.34 -2.32 -17.67
C ILE A 256 12.19 -1.25 -18.33
N GLU A 257 11.90 -0.99 -19.61
CA GLU A 257 12.57 0.04 -20.41
C GLU A 257 11.62 1.16 -20.75
N THR A 258 12.00 2.38 -20.45
CA THR A 258 11.13 3.55 -20.62
C THR A 258 11.80 4.58 -21.53
N TYR A 259 11.18 4.86 -22.68
CA TYR A 259 11.50 6.00 -23.53
C TYR A 259 10.68 7.20 -23.07
N ILE A 260 11.35 8.21 -22.54
CA ILE A 260 10.72 9.44 -22.04
C ILE A 260 10.69 10.45 -23.18
N ILE A 261 9.48 10.90 -23.55
CA ILE A 261 9.25 11.79 -24.68
C ILE A 261 9.85 13.18 -24.36
N ASP A 262 10.54 13.78 -25.34
CA ASP A 262 11.17 15.10 -25.23
C ASP A 262 12.11 15.28 -24.02
N PHE A 263 12.83 14.21 -23.66
CA PHE A 263 13.71 14.20 -22.51
C PHE A 263 15.15 13.77 -22.86
N SER A 264 16.14 14.60 -22.50
CA SER A 264 17.53 14.37 -22.83
C SER A 264 18.49 14.39 -21.63
N LYS A 265 17.98 14.61 -20.39
CA LYS A 265 18.82 14.72 -19.19
C LYS A 265 19.33 13.34 -18.74
N ASN A 266 20.52 13.34 -18.13
CA ASN A 266 21.04 12.13 -17.48
C ASN A 266 20.31 11.89 -16.15
N ILE A 267 19.71 10.69 -16.02
CA ILE A 267 18.95 10.27 -14.83
C ILE A 267 19.45 8.97 -14.22
N TYR A 268 20.64 8.49 -14.61
CA TYR A 268 21.22 7.30 -13.98
C TYR A 268 21.38 7.49 -12.48
N GLY A 269 20.97 6.47 -11.72
CA GLY A 269 21.03 6.49 -10.27
C GLY A 269 19.89 7.23 -9.56
N LYS A 270 19.05 7.98 -10.28
CA LYS A 270 17.84 8.60 -9.72
C LYS A 270 16.79 7.54 -9.40
N LYS A 271 15.92 7.87 -8.42
CA LYS A 271 14.76 7.07 -8.02
C LYS A 271 13.51 7.68 -8.66
#